data_28f1b9997102cb408b85fab6f2d15118
#
_entry.id   28f1b9997102cb408b85fab6f2d15118
#
_cell.length_a   1.000
_cell.length_b   1.000
_cell.length_c   1.000
_cell.angle_alpha   90.00
_cell.angle_beta   90.00
_cell.angle_gamma   90.00
#
_symmetry.space_group_name_H-M   'P 1'
#
loop_
_entity.id
_entity.type
_entity.pdbx_description
1 polymer ?
#
loop_
_entity_poly.entity_id
_entity_poly.type
_entity_poly.pdbx_seq_one_letter_code
_entity_poly.pdbx_strand_id
1 'polypeptide(L)'
;MKYLRVLIALILVLTPQSSEAATSKSLAFTAEVWADNWFALYINGKKVGEDSVSITTQKSFNSETIKFVATYPLTIGFIAKDYVQSKSGLEYLGTPNQQIGDGGIKFQIRETASNKLVSVSDSTWKMKVGNTAPLNPECEKSTQPDIDCKFLNTSIASNWSSSSYIDKSWSSAKIF
;
A
#
# COMPACT_ATOMS: atom_id res chain seq x y z
N MET A 1 76.48 36.56 16.90
CA MET A 1 75.46 36.24 15.86
C MET A 1 74.18 35.74 16.58
N LYS A 2 73.11 36.56 16.60
CA LYS A 2 71.81 36.22 17.23
C LYS A 2 70.87 35.75 16.12
N TYR A 3 70.40 34.49 16.17
CA TYR A 3 69.43 33.96 15.23
C TYR A 3 67.99 34.29 15.72
N LEU A 4 67.29 35.13 14.96
CA LEU A 4 65.91 35.46 15.16
C LEU A 4 65.00 34.33 14.56
N ARG A 5 64.35 33.54 15.42
CA ARG A 5 63.39 32.53 14.99
C ARG A 5 62.03 33.20 14.78
N VAL A 6 61.59 33.34 13.54
CA VAL A 6 60.22 33.77 13.18
C VAL A 6 59.31 32.54 13.26
N LEU A 7 58.36 32.55 14.21
CA LEU A 7 57.27 31.57 14.29
C LEU A 7 56.14 32.07 13.40
N ILE A 8 55.91 31.37 12.29
CA ILE A 8 54.73 31.59 11.45
C ILE A 8 53.57 30.76 12.03
N ALA A 9 52.60 31.41 12.65
CA ALA A 9 51.34 30.78 13.08
C ALA A 9 50.41 30.63 11.90
N LEU A 10 50.18 29.41 11.44
CA LEU A 10 49.20 29.07 10.41
C LEU A 10 47.79 29.08 11.04
N ILE A 11 47.02 30.14 10.78
CA ILE A 11 45.61 30.22 11.22
C ILE A 11 44.77 29.46 10.21
N LEU A 12 44.32 28.25 10.59
CA LEU A 12 43.32 27.48 9.84
C LEU A 12 41.95 28.15 10.05
N VAL A 13 41.45 28.88 9.05
CA VAL A 13 40.11 29.42 9.03
C VAL A 13 39.14 28.26 8.63
N LEU A 14 38.50 27.66 9.61
CA LEU A 14 37.38 26.75 9.40
C LEU A 14 36.15 27.54 8.96
N THR A 15 35.89 27.59 7.65
CA THR A 15 34.62 28.09 7.12
C THR A 15 33.54 27.10 7.42
N PRO A 16 32.42 27.50 8.06
CA PRO A 16 31.28 26.59 8.21
C PRO A 16 30.70 26.30 6.81
N GLN A 17 30.78 25.04 6.39
CA GLN A 17 30.11 24.57 5.19
C GLN A 17 28.62 24.49 5.52
N SER A 18 27.85 25.47 5.05
CA SER A 18 26.37 25.42 5.10
C SER A 18 25.94 24.30 4.17
N SER A 19 25.52 23.17 4.76
CA SER A 19 24.82 22.12 4.03
C SER A 19 23.46 22.68 3.61
N GLU A 20 23.33 23.15 2.39
CA GLU A 20 22.00 23.39 1.81
C GLU A 20 21.28 22.05 1.76
N ALA A 21 20.23 21.92 2.58
CA ALA A 21 19.30 20.81 2.48
C ALA A 21 18.65 20.88 1.08
N ALA A 22 18.97 19.90 0.23
CA ALA A 22 18.36 19.78 -1.08
C ALA A 22 16.84 19.73 -0.91
N THR A 23 16.15 20.78 -1.34
CA THR A 23 14.67 20.80 -1.36
C THR A 23 14.20 19.70 -2.30
N SER A 24 13.63 18.63 -1.75
CA SER A 24 13.09 17.51 -2.52
C SER A 24 11.97 18.03 -3.41
N LYS A 25 12.15 17.90 -4.74
CA LYS A 25 11.18 18.38 -5.73
C LYS A 25 9.89 17.56 -5.63
N SER A 26 8.77 18.25 -5.49
CA SER A 26 7.44 17.66 -5.55
C SER A 26 7.07 17.33 -6.99
N LEU A 27 6.59 16.11 -7.25
CA LEU A 27 6.20 15.60 -8.57
C LEU A 27 4.75 15.15 -8.56
N ALA A 28 4.11 15.25 -9.74
CA ALA A 28 2.77 14.74 -9.96
C ALA A 28 2.81 13.28 -10.45
N PHE A 29 1.90 12.47 -9.94
CA PHE A 29 1.76 11.05 -10.25
C PHE A 29 0.32 10.73 -10.64
N THR A 30 0.18 9.68 -11.42
CA THR A 30 -1.11 9.08 -11.79
C THR A 30 -1.04 7.60 -11.44
N ALA A 31 -1.98 7.15 -10.60
CA ALA A 31 -2.23 5.74 -10.32
C ALA A 31 -3.49 5.28 -11.05
N GLU A 32 -3.40 4.17 -11.76
CA GLU A 32 -4.54 3.45 -12.33
C GLU A 32 -4.69 2.16 -11.53
N VAL A 33 -5.86 1.93 -10.96
CA VAL A 33 -6.11 0.84 -9.99
C VAL A 33 -7.41 0.15 -10.34
N TRP A 34 -7.41 -1.18 -10.26
CA TRP A 34 -8.58 -2.05 -10.29
C TRP A 34 -8.57 -2.90 -9.04
N ALA A 35 -9.65 -2.92 -8.30
CA ALA A 35 -9.82 -3.78 -7.14
C ALA A 35 -11.17 -4.48 -7.21
N ASP A 36 -11.18 -5.68 -6.80
CA ASP A 36 -12.38 -6.45 -6.51
C ASP A 36 -12.45 -6.66 -4.99
N ASN A 37 -13.25 -5.85 -4.27
CA ASN A 37 -14.23 -4.85 -4.74
C ASN A 37 -13.83 -3.40 -4.44
N TRP A 38 -12.90 -3.14 -3.52
CA TRP A 38 -12.60 -1.80 -3.06
C TRP A 38 -11.16 -1.64 -2.62
N PHE A 39 -10.61 -0.44 -2.81
CA PHE A 39 -9.28 -0.10 -2.32
C PHE A 39 -9.18 1.31 -1.73
N ALA A 40 -8.12 1.54 -0.94
CA ALA A 40 -7.59 2.86 -0.61
C ALA A 40 -6.08 2.90 -0.84
N LEU A 41 -5.60 3.97 -1.49
CA LEU A 41 -4.18 4.22 -1.81
C LEU A 41 -3.58 5.19 -0.80
N TYR A 42 -2.41 4.80 -0.27
CA TYR A 42 -1.60 5.60 0.65
C TYR A 42 -0.23 5.89 0.07
N ILE A 43 0.22 7.13 0.20
CA ILE A 43 1.56 7.56 -0.19
C ILE A 43 2.22 8.23 1.02
N ASN A 44 3.38 7.72 1.42
CA ASN A 44 4.14 8.23 2.56
C ASN A 44 3.27 8.39 3.84
N GLY A 45 2.44 7.39 4.12
CA GLY A 45 1.56 7.33 5.29
C GLY A 45 0.25 8.12 5.17
N LYS A 46 0.01 8.83 4.06
CA LYS A 46 -1.22 9.61 3.85
C LYS A 46 -2.11 8.97 2.80
N LYS A 47 -3.41 8.87 3.07
CA LYS A 47 -4.39 8.47 2.06
C LYS A 47 -4.48 9.55 0.98
N VAL A 48 -4.28 9.18 -0.29
CA VAL A 48 -4.33 10.07 -1.45
C VAL A 48 -5.53 9.82 -2.34
N GLY A 49 -6.19 8.68 -2.20
CA GLY A 49 -7.41 8.34 -2.93
C GLY A 49 -7.96 6.99 -2.48
N GLU A 50 -9.16 6.70 -2.93
CA GLU A 50 -9.83 5.42 -2.71
C GLU A 50 -10.83 5.19 -3.85
N ASP A 51 -11.36 3.98 -3.92
CA ASP A 51 -12.42 3.61 -4.85
C ASP A 51 -13.62 4.56 -4.70
N SER A 52 -14.13 5.06 -5.81
CA SER A 52 -15.29 5.96 -5.86
C SER A 52 -16.60 5.22 -5.60
N VAL A 53 -16.60 3.89 -5.82
CA VAL A 53 -17.76 3.03 -5.57
C VAL A 53 -17.67 2.45 -4.17
N SER A 54 -18.72 2.62 -3.39
CA SER A 54 -18.81 2.06 -2.04
C SER A 54 -18.79 0.53 -2.10
N ILE A 55 -18.10 -0.10 -1.14
CA ILE A 55 -18.08 -1.56 -0.95
C ILE A 55 -19.43 -2.08 -0.42
N THR A 56 -20.51 -1.85 -1.14
CA THR A 56 -21.87 -2.26 -0.75
C THR A 56 -22.46 -3.30 -1.69
N THR A 57 -21.76 -3.67 -2.75
CA THR A 57 -22.23 -4.63 -3.74
C THR A 57 -21.14 -5.63 -4.12
N GLN A 58 -21.54 -6.86 -4.40
CA GLN A 58 -20.70 -7.94 -4.89
C GLN A 58 -20.15 -7.72 -6.32
N LYS A 59 -20.58 -6.66 -6.99
CA LYS A 59 -20.26 -6.39 -8.41
C LYS A 59 -19.48 -5.09 -8.60
N SER A 60 -18.85 -4.57 -7.58
CA SER A 60 -18.00 -3.39 -7.70
C SER A 60 -16.66 -3.80 -8.30
N PHE A 61 -16.55 -3.63 -9.61
CA PHE A 61 -15.35 -3.91 -10.38
C PHE A 61 -15.16 -2.81 -11.41
N ASN A 62 -14.54 -1.72 -10.99
CA ASN A 62 -14.27 -0.57 -11.82
C ASN A 62 -12.80 -0.17 -11.76
N SER A 63 -12.33 0.54 -12.77
CA SER A 63 -11.00 1.15 -12.75
C SER A 63 -11.08 2.57 -12.22
N GLU A 64 -10.13 2.92 -11.37
CA GLU A 64 -9.97 4.27 -10.85
C GLU A 64 -8.68 4.90 -11.34
N THR A 65 -8.73 6.22 -11.58
CA THR A 65 -7.56 7.03 -11.87
C THR A 65 -7.36 8.05 -10.76
N ILE A 66 -6.37 7.81 -9.91
CA ILE A 66 -6.03 8.67 -8.78
C ILE A 66 -4.83 9.54 -9.16
N LYS A 67 -4.99 10.87 -9.11
CA LYS A 67 -3.89 11.84 -9.30
C LYS A 67 -3.46 12.38 -7.96
N PHE A 68 -2.15 12.39 -7.71
CA PHE A 68 -1.57 12.90 -6.46
C PHE A 68 -0.23 13.57 -6.69
N VAL A 69 0.23 14.30 -5.67
CA VAL A 69 1.54 14.99 -5.66
C VAL A 69 2.34 14.45 -4.49
N ALA A 70 3.60 14.09 -4.72
CA ALA A 70 4.48 13.57 -3.68
C ALA A 70 5.96 13.87 -4.00
N THR A 71 6.83 13.59 -3.03
CA THR A 71 8.30 13.69 -3.17
C THR A 71 8.94 12.33 -2.95
N TYR A 72 10.01 12.03 -3.67
CA TYR A 72 10.80 10.83 -3.41
C TYR A 72 11.59 10.91 -2.09
N PRO A 73 11.86 9.76 -1.43
CA PRO A 73 11.40 8.43 -1.79
C PRO A 73 9.89 8.23 -1.54
N LEU A 74 9.25 7.35 -2.33
CA LEU A 74 7.84 7.00 -2.16
C LEU A 74 7.72 5.70 -1.34
N THR A 75 6.90 5.75 -0.31
CA THR A 75 6.32 4.56 0.32
C THR A 75 4.90 4.44 -0.18
N ILE A 76 4.59 3.37 -0.89
CA ILE A 76 3.30 3.13 -1.51
C ILE A 76 2.61 1.99 -0.78
N GLY A 77 1.36 2.17 -0.38
CA GLY A 77 0.59 1.15 0.30
C GLY A 77 -0.88 1.17 -0.13
N PHE A 78 -1.48 -0.01 -0.12
CA PHE A 78 -2.90 -0.20 -0.42
C PHE A 78 -3.60 -0.91 0.73
N ILE A 79 -4.84 -0.52 0.99
CA ILE A 79 -5.83 -1.40 1.60
C ILE A 79 -6.69 -1.88 0.44
N ALA A 80 -6.81 -3.20 0.29
CA ALA A 80 -7.76 -3.82 -0.61
C ALA A 80 -8.77 -4.64 0.20
N LYS A 81 -10.03 -4.60 -0.21
CA LYS A 81 -11.13 -5.31 0.46
C LYS A 81 -12.00 -5.97 -0.58
N ASP A 82 -12.21 -7.24 -0.37
CA ASP A 82 -13.28 -7.99 -0.99
C ASP A 82 -14.63 -7.68 -0.32
N TYR A 83 -15.73 -7.80 -1.04
CA TYR A 83 -17.06 -7.65 -0.48
C TYR A 83 -17.36 -8.76 0.53
N VAL A 84 -17.91 -8.41 1.64
CA VAL A 84 -18.37 -9.37 2.64
C VAL A 84 -19.79 -9.01 3.08
N GLN A 85 -20.73 -9.89 2.78
CA GLN A 85 -22.10 -9.77 3.27
C GLN A 85 -22.20 -10.19 4.73
N SER A 86 -21.36 -11.14 5.14
CA SER A 86 -21.27 -11.65 6.51
C SER A 86 -19.81 -12.05 6.83
N LYS A 87 -19.56 -12.47 8.08
CA LYS A 87 -18.24 -12.96 8.50
C LYS A 87 -17.82 -14.30 7.89
N SER A 88 -18.71 -14.95 7.14
CA SER A 88 -18.46 -16.27 6.53
C SER A 88 -17.40 -16.23 5.42
N GLY A 89 -17.19 -15.07 4.78
CA GLY A 89 -16.35 -14.93 3.59
C GLY A 89 -16.97 -15.52 2.33
N LEU A 90 -18.28 -15.77 2.34
CA LEU A 90 -19.03 -16.23 1.17
C LEU A 90 -19.80 -15.08 0.54
N GLU A 91 -19.95 -15.19 -0.76
CA GLU A 91 -20.77 -14.33 -1.60
C GLU A 91 -22.05 -15.03 -2.01
N TYR A 92 -23.06 -14.25 -2.48
CA TYR A 92 -24.36 -14.73 -2.95
C TYR A 92 -25.07 -15.63 -1.95
N LEU A 93 -24.99 -15.28 -0.67
CA LEU A 93 -25.51 -16.08 0.45
C LEU A 93 -26.97 -16.48 0.25
N GLY A 94 -27.26 -17.75 0.49
CA GLY A 94 -28.60 -18.33 0.40
C GLY A 94 -29.15 -18.47 -1.02
N THR A 95 -28.30 -18.31 -2.04
CA THR A 95 -28.66 -18.52 -3.46
C THR A 95 -27.96 -19.74 -4.05
N PRO A 96 -28.41 -20.25 -5.21
CA PRO A 96 -27.69 -21.32 -5.93
C PRO A 96 -26.26 -20.96 -6.36
N ASN A 97 -25.93 -19.67 -6.35
CA ASN A 97 -24.58 -19.16 -6.74
C ASN A 97 -23.69 -18.90 -5.53
N GLN A 98 -24.07 -19.35 -4.32
CA GLN A 98 -23.24 -19.18 -3.13
C GLN A 98 -21.85 -19.75 -3.34
N GLN A 99 -20.83 -18.93 -3.10
CA GLN A 99 -19.43 -19.26 -3.36
C GLN A 99 -18.48 -18.56 -2.41
N ILE A 100 -17.23 -19.02 -2.35
CA ILE A 100 -16.14 -18.31 -1.68
C ILE A 100 -15.76 -17.09 -2.51
N GLY A 101 -15.53 -15.94 -1.86
CA GLY A 101 -15.08 -14.71 -2.51
C GLY A 101 -13.72 -14.84 -3.18
N ASP A 102 -13.44 -14.00 -4.17
CA ASP A 102 -12.29 -14.07 -5.08
C ASP A 102 -11.52 -12.75 -5.23
N GLY A 103 -11.58 -11.90 -4.23
CA GLY A 103 -11.01 -10.55 -4.26
C GLY A 103 -9.56 -10.44 -4.73
N GLY A 104 -9.25 -9.32 -5.38
CA GLY A 104 -7.92 -9.02 -5.89
C GLY A 104 -7.69 -7.53 -6.15
N ILE A 105 -6.43 -7.16 -6.39
CA ILE A 105 -6.05 -5.80 -6.77
C ILE A 105 -4.98 -5.81 -7.85
N LYS A 106 -5.14 -4.94 -8.85
CA LYS A 106 -4.16 -4.66 -9.89
C LYS A 106 -3.96 -3.16 -10.03
N PHE A 107 -2.71 -2.71 -10.19
CA PHE A 107 -2.44 -1.28 -10.35
C PHE A 107 -1.15 -1.01 -11.11
N GLN A 108 -1.04 0.22 -11.62
CA GLN A 108 0.21 0.84 -12.05
C GLN A 108 0.26 2.30 -11.61
N ILE A 109 1.46 2.80 -11.33
CA ILE A 109 1.71 4.20 -10.95
C ILE A 109 2.77 4.76 -11.87
N ARG A 110 2.53 5.96 -12.42
CA ARG A 110 3.44 6.66 -13.32
C ARG A 110 3.65 8.10 -12.86
N GLU A 111 4.84 8.64 -13.13
CA GLU A 111 5.04 10.09 -13.11
C GLU A 111 4.23 10.72 -14.23
N THR A 112 3.38 11.70 -13.91
CA THR A 112 2.42 12.26 -14.89
C THR A 112 3.14 12.96 -16.06
N ALA A 113 4.21 13.73 -15.78
CA ALA A 113 4.88 14.52 -16.81
C ALA A 113 5.76 13.68 -17.75
N SER A 114 6.47 12.69 -17.23
CA SER A 114 7.41 11.84 -17.98
C SER A 114 6.80 10.55 -18.49
N ASN A 115 5.62 10.20 -18.01
CA ASN A 115 4.96 8.88 -18.20
C ASN A 115 5.83 7.69 -17.74
N LYS A 116 6.87 7.95 -16.94
CA LYS A 116 7.76 6.91 -16.40
C LYS A 116 7.00 6.02 -15.44
N LEU A 117 7.08 4.70 -15.66
CA LEU A 117 6.55 3.71 -14.72
C LEU A 117 7.34 3.77 -13.41
N VAL A 118 6.62 3.95 -12.30
CA VAL A 118 7.17 4.03 -10.94
C VAL A 118 6.96 2.72 -10.20
N SER A 119 5.76 2.15 -10.33
CA SER A 119 5.40 0.90 -9.67
C SER A 119 4.26 0.19 -10.40
N VAL A 120 4.22 -1.12 -10.28
CA VAL A 120 3.18 -2.00 -10.81
C VAL A 120 2.93 -3.12 -9.80
N SER A 121 1.71 -3.64 -9.77
CA SER A 121 1.38 -4.82 -8.97
C SER A 121 2.11 -6.06 -9.51
N ASP A 122 2.96 -6.65 -8.68
CA ASP A 122 3.69 -7.88 -8.98
C ASP A 122 4.03 -8.66 -7.68
N SER A 123 4.72 -9.79 -7.80
CA SER A 123 5.09 -10.64 -6.66
C SER A 123 6.14 -10.05 -5.72
N THR A 124 6.75 -8.92 -6.05
CA THR A 124 7.72 -8.24 -5.16
C THR A 124 7.02 -7.47 -4.04
N TRP A 125 5.74 -7.17 -4.20
CA TRP A 125 4.95 -6.52 -3.19
C TRP A 125 4.80 -7.38 -1.94
N LYS A 126 4.77 -6.71 -0.79
CA LYS A 126 4.50 -7.33 0.50
C LYS A 126 3.05 -7.14 0.88
N MET A 127 2.44 -8.20 1.41
CA MET A 127 1.04 -8.19 1.82
C MET A 127 0.87 -8.81 3.21
N LYS A 128 -0.12 -8.32 3.93
CA LYS A 128 -0.61 -8.90 5.17
C LYS A 128 -2.12 -8.99 5.11
N VAL A 129 -2.65 -10.19 5.30
CA VAL A 129 -4.10 -10.41 5.31
C VAL A 129 -4.64 -10.05 6.70
N GLY A 130 -5.57 -9.09 6.73
CA GLY A 130 -6.23 -8.63 7.95
C GLY A 130 -7.44 -9.50 8.34
N ASN A 131 -8.14 -10.03 7.34
CA ASN A 131 -9.28 -10.94 7.54
C ASN A 131 -9.15 -12.11 6.55
N THR A 132 -9.38 -13.32 7.03
CA THR A 132 -9.43 -14.53 6.21
C THR A 132 -10.69 -15.30 6.56
N ALA A 133 -11.54 -15.54 5.56
CA ALA A 133 -12.75 -16.35 5.66
C ALA A 133 -13.13 -16.87 4.25
N PRO A 134 -13.64 -18.10 4.17
CA PRO A 134 -13.67 -19.10 5.24
C PRO A 134 -12.29 -19.77 5.45
N LEU A 135 -12.05 -20.25 6.67
CA LEU A 135 -10.88 -21.10 6.97
C LEU A 135 -11.13 -22.58 6.64
N ASN A 136 -12.38 -22.93 6.45
CA ASN A 136 -12.88 -24.28 6.16
C ASN A 136 -13.76 -24.24 4.90
N PRO A 137 -13.15 -24.43 3.71
CA PRO A 137 -13.83 -24.26 2.42
C PRO A 137 -15.09 -25.12 2.25
N GLU A 138 -15.19 -26.24 2.94
CA GLU A 138 -16.35 -27.12 2.92
C GLU A 138 -17.65 -26.44 3.37
N CYS A 139 -17.57 -25.33 4.12
CA CYS A 139 -18.73 -24.56 4.53
C CYS A 139 -19.39 -23.77 3.38
N GLU A 140 -18.79 -23.73 2.21
CA GLU A 140 -19.34 -23.04 1.02
C GLU A 140 -20.77 -23.48 0.71
N LYS A 141 -21.10 -24.75 0.97
CA LYS A 141 -22.43 -25.32 0.70
C LYS A 141 -23.36 -25.29 1.90
N SER A 142 -22.97 -24.63 2.99
CA SER A 142 -23.78 -24.55 4.19
C SER A 142 -25.04 -23.72 3.97
N THR A 143 -26.13 -24.12 4.60
CA THR A 143 -27.37 -23.32 4.72
C THR A 143 -27.30 -22.35 5.90
N GLN A 144 -26.27 -22.43 6.75
CA GLN A 144 -26.04 -21.57 7.92
C GLN A 144 -24.58 -21.09 7.96
N PRO A 145 -24.09 -20.38 6.89
CA PRO A 145 -22.68 -20.07 6.73
C PRO A 145 -22.10 -19.22 7.86
N ASP A 146 -22.88 -18.38 8.52
CA ASP A 146 -22.41 -17.58 9.66
C ASP A 146 -22.09 -18.41 10.92
N ILE A 147 -22.59 -19.63 10.96
CA ILE A 147 -22.34 -20.59 12.07
C ILE A 147 -21.22 -21.54 11.67
N ASP A 148 -21.27 -22.05 10.44
CA ASP A 148 -20.41 -23.15 9.98
C ASP A 148 -19.07 -22.68 9.46
N CYS A 149 -18.99 -21.47 8.85
CA CYS A 149 -17.74 -20.94 8.33
C CYS A 149 -16.88 -20.29 9.42
N LYS A 150 -15.64 -20.71 9.50
CA LYS A 150 -14.65 -20.17 10.42
C LYS A 150 -13.93 -19.00 9.80
N PHE A 151 -13.55 -18.02 10.59
CA PHE A 151 -12.81 -16.85 10.14
C PHE A 151 -11.66 -16.49 11.11
N LEU A 152 -10.70 -15.74 10.60
CA LEU A 152 -9.57 -15.20 11.36
C LEU A 152 -9.42 -13.71 11.08
N ASN A 153 -9.36 -12.91 12.15
CA ASN A 153 -8.97 -11.52 12.10
C ASN A 153 -7.54 -11.37 12.60
N THR A 154 -6.71 -10.72 11.80
CA THR A 154 -5.32 -10.41 12.14
C THR A 154 -5.16 -8.91 12.32
N SER A 155 -4.60 -8.51 13.44
CA SER A 155 -4.31 -7.10 13.71
C SER A 155 -3.24 -6.56 12.78
N ILE A 156 -3.49 -5.37 12.21
CA ILE A 156 -2.53 -4.63 11.40
C ILE A 156 -2.14 -3.36 12.17
N ALA A 157 -0.85 -3.08 12.27
CA ALA A 157 -0.35 -1.90 12.97
C ALA A 157 -0.91 -0.62 12.34
N SER A 158 -1.28 0.37 13.13
CA SER A 158 -1.88 1.63 12.63
C SER A 158 -0.95 2.45 11.74
N ASN A 159 0.37 2.27 11.89
CA ASN A 159 1.41 2.97 11.11
C ASN A 159 1.90 2.15 9.89
N TRP A 160 1.19 1.13 9.46
CA TRP A 160 1.60 0.19 8.39
C TRP A 160 1.98 0.86 7.07
N SER A 161 1.41 2.03 6.75
CA SER A 161 1.69 2.79 5.51
C SER A 161 2.80 3.83 5.66
N SER A 162 3.40 3.96 6.85
CA SER A 162 4.50 4.89 7.13
C SER A 162 5.79 4.46 6.45
N SER A 163 6.60 5.43 6.02
CA SER A 163 7.95 5.19 5.48
C SER A 163 8.92 4.53 6.46
N SER A 164 8.63 4.58 7.75
CA SER A 164 9.41 3.93 8.80
C SER A 164 8.91 2.54 9.18
N TYR A 165 7.81 2.07 8.58
CA TYR A 165 7.27 0.75 8.89
C TYR A 165 8.15 -0.36 8.33
N ILE A 166 8.35 -1.43 9.10
CA ILE A 166 9.16 -2.59 8.71
C ILE A 166 8.22 -3.74 8.39
N ASP A 167 8.10 -4.09 7.12
CA ASP A 167 7.22 -5.13 6.58
C ASP A 167 7.89 -6.50 6.39
N LYS A 168 9.07 -6.72 6.96
CA LYS A 168 9.86 -7.97 6.79
C LYS A 168 9.08 -9.25 7.09
N SER A 169 8.10 -9.18 8.00
CA SER A 169 7.25 -10.32 8.37
C SER A 169 6.04 -10.52 7.45
N TRP A 170 5.84 -9.63 6.47
CA TRP A 170 4.74 -9.74 5.52
C TRP A 170 5.10 -10.72 4.40
N SER A 171 4.11 -11.42 3.92
CA SER A 171 4.27 -12.36 2.79
C SER A 171 4.42 -11.61 1.46
N SER A 172 4.99 -12.25 0.45
CA SER A 172 4.93 -11.71 -0.92
C SER A 172 3.52 -11.86 -1.49
N ALA A 173 3.14 -10.92 -2.35
CA ALA A 173 1.89 -11.00 -3.10
C ALA A 173 1.88 -12.23 -4.01
N LYS A 174 0.69 -12.81 -4.21
CA LYS A 174 0.47 -13.87 -5.19
C LYS A 174 -0.05 -13.24 -6.48
N ILE A 175 0.43 -13.76 -7.61
CA ILE A 175 -0.09 -13.40 -8.94
C ILE A 175 -0.99 -14.56 -9.38
N PHE A 176 -2.14 -14.20 -9.90
CA PHE A 176 -3.13 -15.12 -10.47
C PHE A 176 -3.18 -14.96 -11.97
#